data_bbfdc37d2de2e1c904753438a22c6010
#
_entry.id   bbfdc37d2de2e1c904753438a22c6010
#
_cell.length_a   1.000
_cell.length_b   1.000
_cell.length_c   1.000
_cell.angle_alpha   90.00
_cell.angle_beta   90.00
_cell.angle_gamma   90.00
#
_symmetry.space_group_name_H-M   'P 1'
#
loop_
_entity.id
_entity.type
_entity.pdbx_description
1 polymer ?
#
loop_
_entity_poly.entity_id
_entity_poly.type
_entity_poly.pdbx_seq_one_letter_code
_entity_poly.pdbx_strand_id
1 'polypeptide(L)'
;MSAKNHDFGSLVCIYAQLLPRIRAAAKPLGYTVAIHGSMERDLDLLAAPWVDTAGSPEDLVQAVADAVGGYVIGDLQSHGTVEEPTLQPHGRKSWNICWGGKVFIDLSVMPVLEGSYT
;
A
#
# COMPACT_ATOMS: atom_id res chain seq x y z
N MET A 1 -0.91 -7.83 -31.98
CA MET A 1 -0.54 -8.05 -30.58
C MET A 1 -1.77 -8.03 -29.70
N SER A 2 -1.90 -8.98 -28.84
CA SER A 2 -3.03 -9.05 -27.93
C SER A 2 -2.87 -8.02 -26.80
N ALA A 3 -3.90 -7.20 -26.54
CA ALA A 3 -3.89 -6.27 -25.44
C ALA A 3 -3.77 -6.97 -24.08
N LYS A 4 -4.31 -8.19 -23.96
CA LYS A 4 -4.20 -8.98 -22.75
C LYS A 4 -2.77 -9.25 -22.33
N ASN A 5 -1.95 -9.77 -23.26
CA ASN A 5 -0.56 -10.10 -22.96
C ASN A 5 0.25 -8.87 -22.67
N HIS A 6 -0.04 -7.80 -23.39
CA HIS A 6 0.65 -6.54 -23.21
C HIS A 6 0.34 -5.93 -21.83
N ASP A 7 -0.93 -5.94 -21.44
CA ASP A 7 -1.36 -5.37 -20.17
C ASP A 7 -0.74 -6.10 -18.98
N PHE A 8 -0.64 -7.41 -19.08
CA PHE A 8 -0.08 -8.23 -18.03
C PHE A 8 1.38 -7.87 -17.75
N GLY A 9 2.19 -7.83 -18.79
CA GLY A 9 3.58 -7.46 -18.65
C GLY A 9 3.74 -6.01 -18.20
N SER A 10 2.87 -5.11 -18.66
CA SER A 10 2.92 -3.70 -18.29
C SER A 10 2.64 -3.48 -16.82
N LEU A 11 1.68 -4.21 -16.23
CA LEU A 11 1.37 -4.07 -14.81
C LEU A 11 2.56 -4.48 -13.94
N VAL A 12 3.22 -5.59 -14.25
CA VAL A 12 4.39 -6.01 -13.49
C VAL A 12 5.49 -4.95 -13.57
N CYS A 13 5.73 -4.39 -14.75
CA CYS A 13 6.72 -3.34 -14.93
C CYS A 13 6.38 -2.08 -14.13
N ILE A 14 5.12 -1.68 -14.13
CA ILE A 14 4.66 -0.51 -13.39
C ILE A 14 4.88 -0.73 -11.90
N TYR A 15 4.48 -1.88 -11.38
CA TYR A 15 4.62 -2.18 -9.96
C TYR A 15 6.08 -2.22 -9.54
N ALA A 16 6.95 -2.80 -10.39
CA ALA A 16 8.38 -2.81 -10.12
C ALA A 16 8.97 -1.40 -10.04
N GLN A 17 8.45 -0.46 -10.82
CA GLN A 17 8.90 0.93 -10.77
C GLN A 17 8.34 1.70 -9.58
N LEU A 18 7.13 1.37 -9.14
CA LEU A 18 6.50 2.05 -7.99
C LEU A 18 7.11 1.61 -6.67
N LEU A 19 7.54 0.35 -6.56
CA LEU A 19 7.98 -0.21 -5.29
C LEU A 19 9.12 0.54 -4.62
N PRO A 20 10.18 0.97 -5.33
CA PRO A 20 11.24 1.77 -4.69
C PRO A 20 10.72 3.09 -4.12
N ARG A 21 9.76 3.73 -4.79
CA ARG A 21 9.16 4.98 -4.31
C ARG A 21 8.34 4.74 -3.04
N ILE A 22 7.61 3.63 -3.02
CA ILE A 22 6.81 3.25 -1.85
C ILE A 22 7.71 2.98 -0.67
N ARG A 23 8.78 2.22 -0.87
CA ARG A 23 9.74 1.92 0.19
C ARG A 23 10.46 3.15 0.70
N ALA A 24 10.81 4.06 -0.21
CA ALA A 24 11.45 5.32 0.18
C ALA A 24 10.51 6.20 1.02
N ALA A 25 9.21 6.17 0.75
CA ALA A 25 8.22 6.89 1.54
C ALA A 25 7.98 6.24 2.90
N ALA A 26 8.04 4.91 2.97
CA ALA A 26 7.76 4.17 4.19
C ALA A 26 8.91 4.21 5.19
N LYS A 27 10.13 4.26 4.71
CA LYS A 27 11.32 4.16 5.55
C LYS A 27 11.42 5.25 6.61
N PRO A 28 11.22 6.55 6.30
CA PRO A 28 11.27 7.59 7.33
C PRO A 28 10.21 7.43 8.40
N LEU A 29 9.09 6.76 8.07
CA LEU A 29 8.03 6.51 9.03
C LEU A 29 8.24 5.23 9.83
N GLY A 30 9.34 4.52 9.58
CA GLY A 30 9.71 3.34 10.35
C GLY A 30 9.06 2.06 9.91
N TYR A 31 8.64 1.96 8.65
CA TYR A 31 7.99 0.77 8.12
C TYR A 31 8.84 0.07 7.07
N THR A 32 8.78 -1.25 7.09
CA THR A 32 9.23 -2.08 5.97
C THR A 32 8.02 -2.52 5.15
N VAL A 33 8.23 -2.71 3.87
CA VAL A 33 7.14 -3.05 2.95
C VAL A 33 7.53 -4.30 2.17
N ALA A 34 6.64 -5.28 2.17
CA ALA A 34 6.81 -6.53 1.44
C ALA A 34 5.68 -6.71 0.44
N ILE A 35 6.00 -7.35 -0.68
CA ILE A 35 5.02 -7.74 -1.67
C ILE A 35 4.43 -9.08 -1.27
N HIS A 36 3.12 -9.23 -1.43
CA HIS A 36 2.49 -10.54 -1.40
C HIS A 36 1.54 -10.66 -2.58
N GLY A 37 1.09 -11.88 -2.86
CA GLY A 37 0.25 -12.11 -4.03
C GLY A 37 1.05 -12.18 -5.33
N SER A 38 0.34 -12.21 -6.44
CA SER A 38 0.93 -12.50 -7.75
C SER A 38 1.35 -11.27 -8.54
N MET A 39 0.92 -10.09 -8.15
CA MET A 39 1.09 -8.84 -8.91
C MET A 39 0.37 -8.86 -10.26
N GLU A 40 -0.57 -9.77 -10.45
CA GLU A 40 -1.24 -9.92 -11.74
C GLU A 40 -2.31 -8.86 -11.98
N ARG A 41 -2.97 -8.40 -10.92
CA ARG A 41 -4.00 -7.37 -11.00
C ARG A 41 -3.65 -6.19 -10.14
N ASP A 42 -3.58 -6.45 -8.84
CA ASP A 42 -3.30 -5.44 -7.84
C ASP A 42 -1.88 -5.64 -7.32
N LEU A 43 -1.29 -4.57 -6.86
CA LEU A 43 -0.06 -4.65 -6.11
C LEU A 43 -0.43 -4.80 -4.64
N ASP A 44 -0.34 -6.02 -4.13
CA ASP A 44 -0.65 -6.31 -2.74
C ASP A 44 0.58 -6.14 -1.88
N LEU A 45 0.50 -5.23 -0.94
CA LEU A 45 1.62 -4.88 -0.07
C LEU A 45 1.25 -5.07 1.39
N LEU A 46 2.21 -5.54 2.16
CA LEU A 46 2.12 -5.60 3.61
C LEU A 46 3.22 -4.71 4.19
N ALA A 47 2.81 -3.72 4.97
CA ALA A 47 3.73 -2.86 5.69
C ALA A 47 3.76 -3.27 7.16
N ALA A 48 4.95 -3.39 7.72
CA ALA A 48 5.13 -3.73 9.11
C ALA A 48 6.01 -2.67 9.78
N PRO A 49 5.64 -2.20 10.97
CA PRO A 49 6.51 -1.28 11.70
C PRO A 49 7.80 -2.00 12.08
N TRP A 50 8.92 -1.38 11.78
CA TRP A 50 10.24 -1.97 12.01
C TRP A 50 10.93 -1.39 13.22
N VAL A 51 10.47 -0.24 13.68
CA VAL A 51 10.99 0.45 14.86
C VAL A 51 9.83 0.79 15.78
N ASP A 52 10.11 0.94 17.06
CA ASP A 52 9.08 1.24 18.06
C ASP A 52 8.54 2.66 17.95
N THR A 53 9.24 3.53 17.26
CA THR A 53 8.83 4.92 17.02
C THR A 53 8.17 5.12 15.66
N ALA A 54 7.68 4.05 15.05
CA ALA A 54 7.02 4.14 13.75
C ALA A 54 5.81 5.08 13.82
N GLY A 55 5.56 5.79 12.72
CA GLY A 55 4.41 6.68 12.59
C GLY A 55 3.11 5.89 12.52
N SER A 56 2.00 6.60 12.47
CA SER A 56 0.69 5.93 12.39
C SER A 56 0.50 5.26 11.03
N PRO A 57 -0.33 4.19 10.98
CA PRO A 57 -0.69 3.60 9.69
C PRO A 57 -1.31 4.61 8.72
N GLU A 58 -2.09 5.55 9.24
CA GLU A 58 -2.73 6.58 8.42
C GLU A 58 -1.68 7.50 7.77
N ASP A 59 -0.65 7.87 8.51
CA ASP A 59 0.45 8.68 7.96
C ASP A 59 1.21 7.90 6.88
N LEU A 60 1.40 6.61 7.09
CA LEU A 60 2.07 5.77 6.11
C LEU A 60 1.28 5.71 4.80
N VAL A 61 -0.02 5.48 4.89
CA VAL A 61 -0.88 5.40 3.70
C VAL A 61 -0.86 6.70 2.92
N GLN A 62 -0.93 7.82 3.61
CA GLN A 62 -0.87 9.12 2.94
C GLN A 62 0.48 9.33 2.25
N ALA A 63 1.57 8.95 2.91
CA ALA A 63 2.90 9.08 2.34
C ALA A 63 3.06 8.20 1.10
N VAL A 64 2.52 6.98 1.13
CA VAL A 64 2.57 6.08 -0.03
C VAL A 64 1.73 6.64 -1.18
N ALA A 65 0.52 7.09 -0.91
CA ALA A 65 -0.33 7.68 -1.94
C ALA A 65 0.34 8.88 -2.60
N ASP A 66 0.94 9.76 -1.80
CA ASP A 66 1.65 10.93 -2.32
C ASP A 66 2.86 10.52 -3.15
N ALA A 67 3.59 9.51 -2.72
CA ALA A 67 4.81 9.07 -3.40
C ALA A 67 4.52 8.49 -4.79
N VAL A 68 3.38 7.85 -4.96
CA VAL A 68 3.00 7.29 -6.26
C VAL A 68 2.14 8.23 -7.09
N GLY A 69 1.72 9.34 -6.51
CA GLY A 69 0.82 10.27 -7.19
C GLY A 69 -0.61 9.73 -7.29
N GLY A 70 -0.99 8.88 -6.35
CA GLY A 70 -2.30 8.27 -6.31
C GLY A 70 -3.22 8.89 -5.26
N TYR A 71 -4.36 8.23 -5.06
CA TYR A 71 -5.32 8.66 -4.05
C TYR A 71 -5.99 7.44 -3.43
N VAL A 72 -6.45 7.60 -2.19
CA VAL A 72 -7.14 6.54 -1.47
C VAL A 72 -8.56 6.43 -2.02
N ILE A 73 -9.02 5.19 -2.24
CA ILE A 73 -10.37 4.92 -2.71
C ILE A 73 -11.23 4.50 -1.52
N GLY A 74 -12.39 5.14 -1.38
CA GLY A 74 -13.40 4.72 -0.42
C GLY A 74 -14.33 3.68 -1.00
N ASP A 75 -15.38 3.38 -0.28
CA ASP A 75 -16.41 2.48 -0.74
C ASP A 75 -17.05 3.01 -2.01
N LEU A 76 -17.54 2.09 -2.83
CA LEU A 76 -18.28 2.42 -4.05
C LEU A 76 -17.46 3.23 -5.05
N GLN A 77 -16.14 3.06 -5.00
CA GLN A 77 -15.22 3.69 -5.95
C GLN A 77 -15.19 5.22 -5.87
N SER A 78 -15.66 5.77 -4.77
CA SER A 78 -15.48 7.20 -4.51
C SER A 78 -14.12 7.44 -3.86
N HIS A 79 -13.68 8.69 -3.86
CA HIS A 79 -12.47 9.05 -3.11
C HIS A 79 -12.71 8.81 -1.62
N GLY A 80 -11.83 8.04 -1.01
CA GLY A 80 -11.86 7.79 0.41
C GLY A 80 -10.86 8.65 1.16
N THR A 81 -10.81 8.47 2.44
CA THR A 81 -9.83 9.14 3.29
C THR A 81 -9.02 8.09 4.05
N VAL A 82 -7.91 8.53 4.61
CA VAL A 82 -7.07 7.63 5.40
C VAL A 82 -7.73 7.24 6.73
N GLU A 83 -8.78 7.92 7.12
CA GLU A 83 -9.55 7.58 8.32
C GLU A 83 -10.56 6.44 8.10
N GLU A 84 -10.67 5.94 6.88
CA GLU A 84 -11.66 4.93 6.51
C GLU A 84 -11.01 3.62 6.06
N PRO A 85 -10.19 2.97 6.91
CA PRO A 85 -9.59 1.70 6.55
C PRO A 85 -10.58 0.55 6.60
N THR A 86 -10.27 -0.53 5.90
CA THR A 86 -10.89 -1.82 6.12
C THR A 86 -10.14 -2.53 7.23
N LEU A 87 -10.87 -2.99 8.24
CA LEU A 87 -10.25 -3.72 9.35
C LEU A 87 -10.04 -5.17 8.95
N GLN A 88 -8.86 -5.68 9.21
CA GLN A 88 -8.44 -7.03 8.85
C GLN A 88 -8.00 -7.80 10.10
N PRO A 89 -7.85 -9.13 10.02
CA PRO A 89 -7.36 -9.91 11.15
C PRO A 89 -6.01 -9.43 11.67
N HIS A 90 -5.78 -9.67 12.94
CA HIS A 90 -4.54 -9.32 13.66
C HIS A 90 -4.30 -7.82 13.79
N GLY A 91 -5.36 -7.03 13.76
CA GLY A 91 -5.24 -5.59 13.93
C GLY A 91 -4.74 -4.86 12.70
N ARG A 92 -4.60 -5.55 11.56
CA ARG A 92 -4.22 -4.89 10.32
C ARG A 92 -5.31 -3.93 9.88
N LYS A 93 -4.89 -2.84 9.29
CA LYS A 93 -5.78 -1.93 8.56
C LYS A 93 -5.37 -1.92 7.10
N SER A 94 -6.31 -1.96 6.20
CA SER A 94 -5.99 -1.94 4.78
C SER A 94 -6.69 -0.81 4.05
N TRP A 95 -6.02 -0.34 3.02
CA TRP A 95 -6.51 0.73 2.16
C TRP A 95 -6.24 0.36 0.71
N ASN A 96 -7.09 0.85 -0.18
CA ASN A 96 -6.84 0.78 -1.61
C ASN A 96 -6.40 2.13 -2.10
N ILE A 97 -5.30 2.15 -2.83
CA ILE A 97 -4.76 3.35 -3.45
C ILE A 97 -4.87 3.18 -4.95
N CYS A 98 -5.53 4.12 -5.59
CA CYS A 98 -5.65 4.13 -7.05
C CYS A 98 -4.53 4.97 -7.65
N TRP A 99 -3.85 4.39 -8.64
CA TRP A 99 -2.80 5.08 -9.38
C TRP A 99 -3.21 5.19 -10.84
N GLY A 100 -4.36 5.76 -11.09
CA GLY A 100 -4.86 5.96 -12.43
C GLY A 100 -5.40 4.68 -13.09
N GLY A 101 -6.50 4.81 -13.79
CA GLY A 101 -7.09 3.71 -14.53
C GLY A 101 -7.41 2.49 -13.68
N LYS A 102 -6.84 1.35 -14.05
CA LYS A 102 -7.10 0.08 -13.40
C LYS A 102 -5.97 -0.39 -12.50
N VAL A 103 -5.05 0.49 -12.16
CA VAL A 103 -3.92 0.14 -11.31
C VAL A 103 -4.27 0.46 -9.88
N PHE A 104 -4.26 -0.59 -9.04
CA PHE A 104 -4.62 -0.47 -7.64
C PHE A 104 -3.51 -1.03 -6.76
N ILE A 105 -3.26 -0.33 -5.67
CA ILE A 105 -2.35 -0.78 -4.64
C ILE A 105 -3.20 -1.10 -3.42
N ASP A 106 -3.16 -2.36 -2.99
CA ASP A 106 -3.81 -2.82 -1.77
C ASP A 106 -2.75 -2.83 -0.67
N LEU A 107 -2.81 -1.87 0.22
CA LEU A 107 -1.83 -1.71 1.28
C LEU A 107 -2.45 -2.12 2.61
N SER A 108 -1.95 -3.22 3.16
CA SER A 108 -2.26 -3.66 4.52
C SER A 108 -1.15 -3.21 5.45
N VAL A 109 -1.51 -2.63 6.59
CA VAL A 109 -0.55 -2.10 7.55
C VAL A 109 -0.76 -2.78 8.89
N MET A 110 0.31 -3.39 9.42
CA MET A 110 0.29 -3.98 10.75
C MET A 110 0.34 -2.88 11.81
N PRO A 111 -0.33 -3.07 12.94
CA PRO A 111 -0.35 -2.04 13.98
C PRO A 111 0.99 -1.92 14.69
N VAL A 112 1.23 -0.75 15.26
CA VAL A 112 2.30 -0.54 16.22
C VAL A 112 1.75 -0.94 17.58
N LEU A 113 2.39 -1.90 18.22
CA LEU A 113 1.96 -2.40 19.52
C LEU A 113 2.87 -1.83 20.61
N GLU A 114 2.32 -1.03 21.47
CA GLU A 114 3.06 -0.47 22.59
C GLU A 114 3.37 -1.53 23.64
N GLY A 115 4.55 -1.44 24.24
CA GLY A 115 4.95 -2.31 25.33
C GLY A 115 5.20 -3.75 24.95
N SER A 116 5.34 -4.05 23.66
CA SER A 116 5.52 -5.41 23.18
C SER A 116 6.93 -5.96 23.35
N TYR A 117 7.85 -5.13 23.78
CA TYR A 117 9.25 -5.53 23.98
C TYR A 117 9.58 -5.49 25.45
N THR A 118 9.58 -6.52 26.10
CA THR A 118 10.09 -6.53 27.47
C THR A 118 10.85 -7.79 27.78
#